data_f5dad0c0d8720035b65a0fe6ce5fdb26
#
_entry.id   f5dad0c0d8720035b65a0fe6ce5fdb26
#
_cell.length_a   1.000
_cell.length_b   1.000
_cell.length_c   1.000
_cell.angle_alpha   90.00
_cell.angle_beta   90.00
_cell.angle_gamma   90.00
#
_symmetry.space_group_name_H-M   'P 1'
#
loop_
_entity.id
_entity.type
_entity.pdbx_description
1 polymer ?
#
loop_
_entity_poly.entity_id
_entity_poly.type
_entity_poly.pdbx_seq_one_letter_code
_entity_poly.pdbx_strand_id
1 'polypeptide(L)'
;MIKSIKEWFDALIFAVIVASLIRWSTFEAFTIPTPSMEKSLLVGDFLFVNKFNYGSRIPNTILQIPLTHQVIWGTNIPSYLDFIQLPYYRLPGIGKIERNDIVVFNYPRELERPVDLKTFYVKRCVGLPGDTININNSKLFINNSIVDNKLDLQ
;
A
#
# COMPACT_ATOMS: atom_id res chain seq x y z
N MET A 1 32.78 -26.69 -9.39
CA MET A 1 32.64 -25.54 -8.49
C MET A 1 32.04 -24.30 -9.18
N ILE A 2 32.56 -23.83 -10.32
CA ILE A 2 32.03 -22.65 -11.06
C ILE A 2 30.60 -22.88 -11.55
N LYS A 3 30.28 -24.08 -12.05
CA LYS A 3 28.92 -24.44 -12.50
C LYS A 3 27.89 -24.33 -11.37
N SER A 4 28.25 -24.78 -10.17
CA SER A 4 27.41 -24.68 -8.97
C SER A 4 27.16 -23.23 -8.53
N ILE A 5 28.14 -22.34 -8.61
CA ILE A 5 28.00 -20.92 -8.28
C ILE A 5 27.03 -20.23 -9.25
N LYS A 6 27.15 -20.52 -10.56
CA LYS A 6 26.26 -20.00 -11.57
C LYS A 6 24.81 -20.43 -11.29
N GLU A 7 24.58 -21.69 -10.99
CA GLU A 7 23.25 -22.24 -10.68
C GLU A 7 22.62 -21.53 -9.46
N TRP A 8 23.43 -21.20 -8.46
CA TRP A 8 22.99 -20.42 -7.30
C TRP A 8 22.58 -18.98 -7.66
N PHE A 9 23.37 -18.30 -8.50
CA PHE A 9 23.02 -16.96 -8.98
C PHE A 9 21.75 -16.96 -9.82
N ASP A 10 21.60 -17.92 -10.72
CA ASP A 10 20.42 -18.06 -11.56
C ASP A 10 19.16 -18.32 -10.70
N ALA A 11 19.26 -19.18 -9.68
CA ALA A 11 18.18 -19.42 -8.74
C ALA A 11 17.82 -18.17 -7.91
N LEU A 12 18.82 -17.39 -7.46
CA LEU A 12 18.61 -16.16 -6.71
C LEU A 12 17.90 -15.10 -7.58
N ILE A 13 18.38 -14.90 -8.81
CA ILE A 13 17.77 -13.95 -9.75
C ILE A 13 16.31 -14.35 -10.01
N PHE A 14 16.07 -15.64 -10.29
CA PHE A 14 14.72 -16.15 -10.50
C PHE A 14 13.82 -15.89 -9.28
N ALA A 15 14.31 -16.18 -8.07
CA ALA A 15 13.54 -15.95 -6.84
C ALA A 15 13.20 -14.47 -6.63
N VAL A 16 14.14 -13.55 -6.89
CA VAL A 16 13.91 -12.09 -6.79
C VAL A 16 12.86 -11.63 -7.80
N ILE A 17 12.95 -12.12 -9.04
CA ILE A 17 11.95 -11.77 -10.08
C ILE A 17 10.57 -12.26 -9.67
N VAL A 18 10.44 -13.53 -9.28
CA VAL A 18 9.15 -14.11 -8.88
C VAL A 18 8.58 -13.40 -7.65
N ALA A 19 9.39 -13.17 -6.62
CA ALA A 19 8.96 -12.45 -5.42
C ALA A 19 8.49 -11.01 -5.74
N SER A 20 9.21 -10.31 -6.64
CA SER A 20 8.84 -8.96 -7.07
C SER A 20 7.52 -8.96 -7.84
N LEU A 21 7.29 -9.93 -8.73
CA LEU A 21 6.04 -10.08 -9.47
C LEU A 21 4.87 -10.38 -8.53
N ILE A 22 5.04 -11.28 -7.57
CA ILE A 22 4.01 -11.59 -6.56
C ILE A 22 3.70 -10.33 -5.75
N ARG A 23 4.72 -9.69 -5.18
CA ARG A 23 4.55 -8.45 -4.40
C ARG A 23 3.85 -7.35 -5.19
N TRP A 24 4.19 -7.20 -6.46
CA TRP A 24 3.55 -6.21 -7.32
C TRP A 24 2.09 -6.55 -7.63
N SER A 25 1.81 -7.79 -8.03
CA SER A 25 0.52 -8.15 -8.63
C SER A 25 -0.53 -8.61 -7.63
N THR A 26 -0.13 -9.22 -6.50
CA THR A 26 -1.05 -9.97 -5.63
C THR A 26 -1.15 -9.41 -4.22
N PHE A 27 -0.13 -9.64 -3.42
CA PHE A 27 -0.10 -9.32 -2.00
C PHE A 27 1.15 -8.56 -1.61
N GLU A 28 1.00 -7.62 -0.70
CA GLU A 28 2.12 -6.92 -0.10
C GLU A 28 2.01 -6.97 1.42
N ALA A 29 3.13 -7.31 2.08
CA ALA A 29 3.21 -7.36 3.52
C ALA A 29 3.60 -6.00 4.10
N PHE A 30 2.88 -5.57 5.13
CA PHE A 30 3.15 -4.33 5.88
C PHE A 30 3.17 -4.62 7.37
N THR A 31 3.92 -3.80 8.10
CA THR A 31 3.87 -3.74 9.56
C THR A 31 3.20 -2.44 9.97
N ILE A 32 2.35 -2.49 11.00
CA ILE A 32 1.66 -1.31 11.52
C ILE A 32 2.61 -0.53 12.44
N PRO A 33 3.04 0.69 12.06
CA PRO A 33 3.99 1.47 12.86
C PRO A 33 3.33 2.41 13.87
N THR A 34 2.03 2.69 13.74
CA THR A 34 1.35 3.74 14.52
C THR A 34 0.00 3.27 15.04
N PRO A 35 -0.47 3.77 16.20
CA PRO A 35 -1.72 3.35 16.83
C PRO A 35 -2.98 3.98 16.19
N SER A 36 -2.87 4.61 15.03
CA SER A 36 -3.99 5.35 14.43
C SER A 36 -5.18 4.48 13.98
N MET A 37 -5.02 3.17 14.00
CA MET A 37 -6.06 2.15 13.78
C MET A 37 -6.24 1.25 15.00
N GLU A 38 -5.82 1.73 16.17
CA GLU A 38 -6.02 1.04 17.44
C GLU A 38 -7.48 0.61 17.61
N LYS A 39 -7.71 -0.54 18.21
CA LYS A 39 -8.95 -1.33 18.26
C LYS A 39 -9.22 -2.22 17.03
N SER A 40 -8.71 -1.86 15.84
CA SER A 40 -8.79 -2.74 14.65
C SER A 40 -7.45 -3.38 14.32
N LEU A 41 -6.37 -2.62 14.47
CA LEU A 41 -5.00 -3.03 14.15
C LEU A 41 -4.06 -2.47 15.23
N LEU A 42 -3.23 -3.34 15.79
CA LEU A 42 -2.28 -2.95 16.83
C LEU A 42 -0.92 -2.60 16.23
N VAL A 43 -0.16 -1.77 16.95
CA VAL A 43 1.23 -1.48 16.58
C VAL A 43 2.05 -2.76 16.66
N GLY A 44 2.78 -3.06 15.58
CA GLY A 44 3.56 -4.30 15.43
C GLY A 44 2.84 -5.42 14.68
N ASP A 45 1.55 -5.30 14.41
CA ASP A 45 0.83 -6.27 13.59
C ASP A 45 1.39 -6.35 12.17
N PHE A 46 1.40 -7.57 11.62
CA PHE A 46 1.73 -7.82 10.21
C PHE A 46 0.45 -7.96 9.40
N LEU A 47 0.37 -7.23 8.31
CA LEU A 47 -0.76 -7.25 7.40
C LEU A 47 -0.34 -7.76 6.02
N PHE A 48 -1.21 -8.55 5.40
CA PHE A 48 -1.14 -8.84 3.97
C PHE A 48 -2.24 -8.06 3.25
N VAL A 49 -1.82 -7.10 2.44
CA VAL A 49 -2.73 -6.28 1.64
C VAL A 49 -2.99 -6.97 0.32
N ASN A 50 -4.26 -7.32 0.08
CA ASN A 50 -4.71 -7.89 -1.18
C ASN A 50 -4.89 -6.77 -2.23
N LYS A 51 -4.17 -6.89 -3.34
CA LYS A 51 -4.23 -5.91 -4.44
C LYS A 51 -5.29 -6.25 -5.49
N PHE A 52 -5.79 -7.47 -5.51
CA PHE A 52 -6.82 -7.87 -6.49
C PHE A 52 -8.13 -7.15 -6.29
N ASN A 53 -8.53 -6.88 -5.04
CA ASN A 53 -9.80 -6.25 -4.74
C ASN A 53 -9.99 -4.94 -5.51
N TYR A 54 -9.01 -4.05 -5.44
CA TYR A 54 -9.09 -2.72 -6.04
C TYR A 54 -8.20 -2.56 -7.28
N GLY A 55 -7.64 -3.67 -7.77
CA GLY A 55 -6.72 -3.74 -8.89
C GLY A 55 -5.29 -3.31 -8.54
N SER A 56 -4.33 -4.06 -9.07
CA SER A 56 -2.91 -3.77 -8.90
C SER A 56 -2.52 -2.55 -9.73
N ARG A 57 -1.71 -1.67 -9.15
CA ARG A 57 -1.15 -0.53 -9.86
C ARG A 57 0.13 -0.94 -10.59
N ILE A 58 0.28 -0.55 -11.86
CA ILE A 58 1.55 -0.68 -12.56
C ILE A 58 2.57 0.24 -11.89
N PRO A 59 3.80 -0.25 -11.61
CA PRO A 59 4.85 0.60 -11.05
C PRO A 59 5.13 1.79 -11.97
N ASN A 60 5.09 3.00 -11.41
CA ASN A 60 5.43 4.20 -12.16
C ASN A 60 6.94 4.34 -12.29
N THR A 61 7.69 3.97 -11.24
CA THR A 61 9.15 4.07 -11.19
C THR A 61 9.78 2.74 -11.58
N ILE A 62 10.26 2.64 -12.83
CA ILE A 62 10.83 1.40 -13.38
C ILE A 62 12.19 1.09 -12.75
N LEU A 63 12.99 2.15 -12.53
CA LEU A 63 14.37 2.03 -12.05
C LEU A 63 14.38 2.01 -10.51
N GLN A 64 13.89 0.94 -9.93
CA GLN A 64 13.89 0.69 -8.49
C GLN A 64 14.60 -0.64 -8.19
N ILE A 65 15.37 -0.67 -7.12
CA ILE A 65 15.98 -1.91 -6.63
C ILE A 65 14.86 -2.84 -6.16
N PRO A 66 14.76 -4.06 -6.67
CA PRO A 66 13.73 -5.01 -6.28
C PRO A 66 13.64 -5.21 -4.76
N LEU A 67 12.42 -5.42 -4.26
CA LEU A 67 12.10 -5.69 -2.85
C LEU A 67 12.41 -4.53 -1.87
N THR A 68 12.96 -3.41 -2.32
CA THR A 68 13.09 -2.18 -1.52
C THR A 68 11.84 -1.31 -1.65
N HIS A 69 11.76 -0.20 -0.90
CA HIS A 69 10.70 0.80 -1.06
C HIS A 69 11.31 2.17 -1.36
N GLN A 70 11.67 2.95 -0.36
CA GLN A 70 12.18 4.32 -0.56
C GLN A 70 13.70 4.38 -0.55
N VAL A 71 14.32 3.59 0.31
CA VAL A 71 15.77 3.58 0.54
C VAL A 71 16.32 2.16 0.55
N ILE A 72 17.62 2.05 0.31
CA ILE A 72 18.35 0.79 0.46
C ILE A 72 18.43 0.47 1.96
N TRP A 73 18.16 -0.76 2.33
CA TRP A 73 18.13 -1.22 3.71
C TRP A 73 19.40 -0.85 4.47
N GLY A 74 19.20 -0.26 5.66
CA GLY A 74 20.31 0.17 6.51
C GLY A 74 21.02 1.44 6.06
N THR A 75 20.50 2.14 5.04
CA THR A 75 21.08 3.39 4.52
C THR A 75 20.01 4.46 4.35
N ASN A 76 20.44 5.69 4.07
CA ASN A 76 19.57 6.79 3.65
C ASN A 76 19.64 7.04 2.12
N ILE A 77 20.25 6.13 1.37
CA ILE A 77 20.42 6.26 -0.08
C ILE A 77 19.11 5.86 -0.75
N PRO A 78 18.55 6.68 -1.66
CA PRO A 78 17.37 6.31 -2.43
C PRO A 78 17.59 5.00 -3.18
N SER A 79 16.59 4.12 -3.15
CA SER A 79 16.62 2.82 -3.83
C SER A 79 16.11 2.89 -5.27
N TYR A 80 15.90 4.09 -5.79
CA TYR A 80 15.27 4.32 -7.10
C TYR A 80 15.88 5.53 -7.81
N LEU A 81 15.64 5.57 -9.12
CA LEU A 81 15.91 6.73 -9.97
C LEU A 81 14.57 7.17 -10.57
N ASP A 82 14.26 8.45 -10.48
CA ASP A 82 12.94 9.03 -10.80
C ASP A 82 12.89 9.73 -12.17
N PHE A 83 13.99 9.72 -12.92
CA PHE A 83 14.05 10.39 -14.24
C PHE A 83 13.25 9.66 -15.34
N ILE A 84 12.91 8.37 -15.15
CA ILE A 84 12.00 7.63 -16.04
C ILE A 84 10.80 7.17 -15.24
N GLN A 85 9.65 7.79 -15.50
CA GLN A 85 8.38 7.42 -14.87
C GLN A 85 7.35 7.03 -15.93
N LEU A 86 6.66 5.92 -15.69
CA LEU A 86 5.51 5.53 -16.49
C LEU A 86 4.27 6.33 -16.09
N PRO A 87 3.30 6.50 -17.00
CA PRO A 87 2.02 7.08 -16.64
C PRO A 87 1.31 6.21 -15.60
N TYR A 88 0.52 6.87 -14.74
CA TYR A 88 -0.28 6.16 -13.75
C TYR A 88 -1.30 5.26 -14.44
N TYR A 89 -1.24 3.98 -14.13
CA TYR A 89 -2.24 3.01 -14.59
C TYR A 89 -2.53 1.98 -13.51
N ARG A 90 -3.80 1.66 -13.34
CA ARG A 90 -4.29 0.65 -12.40
C ARG A 90 -5.09 -0.40 -13.18
N LEU A 91 -4.78 -1.67 -12.95
CA LEU A 91 -5.54 -2.78 -13.51
C LEU A 91 -6.96 -2.80 -12.91
N PRO A 92 -7.96 -3.31 -13.63
CA PRO A 92 -9.29 -3.49 -13.09
C PRO A 92 -9.26 -4.37 -11.83
N GLY A 93 -9.98 -3.94 -10.79
CA GLY A 93 -10.19 -4.72 -9.57
C GLY A 93 -11.43 -5.60 -9.68
N ILE A 94 -11.54 -6.59 -8.78
CA ILE A 94 -12.70 -7.49 -8.69
C ILE A 94 -13.82 -6.81 -7.89
N GLY A 95 -13.46 -6.03 -6.86
CA GLY A 95 -14.38 -5.34 -5.96
C GLY A 95 -14.40 -3.84 -6.11
N LYS A 96 -15.31 -3.21 -5.41
CA LYS A 96 -15.41 -1.74 -5.23
C LYS A 96 -15.12 -1.41 -3.77
N ILE A 97 -14.65 -0.19 -3.54
CA ILE A 97 -14.47 0.32 -2.17
C ILE A 97 -15.84 0.51 -1.55
N GLU A 98 -16.03 -0.04 -0.37
CA GLU A 98 -17.23 0.08 0.44
C GLU A 98 -16.97 0.87 1.72
N ARG A 99 -18.04 1.31 2.39
CA ARG A 99 -17.89 1.95 3.71
C ARG A 99 -17.40 0.92 4.71
N ASN A 100 -16.52 1.37 5.60
CA ASN A 100 -15.82 0.58 6.61
C ASN A 100 -14.68 -0.29 6.11
N ASP A 101 -14.41 -0.35 4.82
CA ASP A 101 -13.21 -1.02 4.32
C ASP A 101 -11.96 -0.43 4.96
N ILE A 102 -11.05 -1.30 5.34
CA ILE A 102 -9.70 -0.91 5.73
C ILE A 102 -8.88 -0.83 4.45
N VAL A 103 -8.49 0.39 4.09
CA VAL A 103 -7.79 0.65 2.83
C VAL A 103 -6.35 1.11 3.07
N VAL A 104 -5.44 0.63 2.23
CA VAL A 104 -4.06 1.08 2.17
C VAL A 104 -3.90 2.01 0.97
N PHE A 105 -3.34 3.19 1.20
CA PHE A 105 -3.14 4.19 0.17
C PHE A 105 -1.83 4.97 0.39
N ASN A 106 -1.33 5.58 -0.68
CA ASN A 106 -0.14 6.42 -0.60
C ASN A 106 -0.48 7.80 -0.02
N TYR A 107 0.35 8.29 0.91
CA TYR A 107 0.16 9.59 1.55
C TYR A 107 0.22 10.74 0.54
N PRO A 108 -0.86 11.51 0.34
CA PRO A 108 -0.97 12.44 -0.77
C PRO A 108 -0.05 13.66 -0.65
N ARG A 109 0.33 14.06 0.57
CA ARG A 109 1.13 15.28 0.80
C ARG A 109 2.63 15.14 0.50
N GLU A 110 3.13 13.94 0.28
CA GLU A 110 4.53 13.74 -0.15
C GLU A 110 4.65 14.06 -1.64
N LEU A 111 4.81 15.32 -1.99
CA LEU A 111 4.90 15.78 -3.38
C LEU A 111 6.27 15.50 -4.01
N GLU A 112 7.29 15.32 -3.18
CA GLU A 112 8.69 15.13 -3.58
C GLU A 112 8.98 13.71 -4.10
N ARG A 113 8.05 12.78 -3.94
CA ARG A 113 8.25 11.38 -4.29
C ARG A 113 7.28 10.90 -5.36
N PRO A 114 7.72 9.98 -6.24
CA PRO A 114 6.84 9.27 -7.14
C PRO A 114 5.68 8.61 -6.40
N VAL A 115 4.50 8.53 -7.03
CA VAL A 115 3.26 8.08 -6.39
C VAL A 115 3.38 6.69 -5.77
N ASP A 116 4.10 5.78 -6.42
CA ASP A 116 4.32 4.40 -5.97
C ASP A 116 5.33 4.28 -4.82
N LEU A 117 6.12 5.31 -4.58
CA LEU A 117 7.15 5.35 -3.54
C LEU A 117 6.78 6.23 -2.34
N LYS A 118 5.58 6.82 -2.34
CA LYS A 118 5.06 7.55 -1.18
C LYS A 118 4.78 6.62 -0.02
N THR A 119 4.87 7.14 1.20
CA THR A 119 4.55 6.40 2.42
C THR A 119 3.14 5.82 2.35
N PHE A 120 3.00 4.57 2.77
CA PHE A 120 1.71 3.90 2.85
C PHE A 120 0.99 4.24 4.15
N TYR A 121 -0.28 4.59 4.03
CA TYR A 121 -1.18 4.81 5.15
C TYR A 121 -2.30 3.79 5.13
N VAL A 122 -2.70 3.35 6.32
CA VAL A 122 -3.83 2.44 6.52
C VAL A 122 -4.91 3.21 7.25
N LYS A 123 -6.10 3.34 6.67
CA LYS A 123 -7.26 4.01 7.28
C LYS A 123 -8.56 3.30 6.93
N ARG A 124 -9.59 3.55 7.72
CA ARG A 124 -10.94 3.08 7.45
C ARG A 124 -11.65 4.06 6.50
N CYS A 125 -12.27 3.52 5.46
CA CYS A 125 -13.07 4.29 4.51
C CYS A 125 -14.44 4.62 5.13
N VAL A 126 -14.65 5.85 5.56
CA VAL A 126 -15.90 6.28 6.18
C VAL A 126 -16.88 6.92 5.21
N GLY A 127 -16.40 7.49 4.11
CA GLY A 127 -17.23 8.15 3.11
C GLY A 127 -16.88 7.69 1.70
N LEU A 128 -17.88 7.64 0.84
CA LEU A 128 -17.79 7.30 -0.57
C LEU A 128 -17.99 8.53 -1.46
N PRO A 129 -17.60 8.47 -2.74
CA PRO A 129 -17.86 9.56 -3.68
C PRO A 129 -19.36 9.97 -3.69
N GLY A 130 -19.61 11.27 -3.55
CA GLY A 130 -20.96 11.83 -3.45
C GLY A 130 -21.49 11.99 -2.03
N ASP A 131 -20.81 11.45 -1.01
CA ASP A 131 -21.22 11.65 0.38
C ASP A 131 -20.84 13.05 0.89
N THR A 132 -21.72 13.62 1.70
CA THR A 132 -21.44 14.79 2.52
C THR A 132 -21.02 14.31 3.91
N ILE A 133 -19.80 14.65 4.32
CA ILE A 133 -19.25 14.27 5.63
C ILE A 133 -19.20 15.50 6.52
N ASN A 134 -19.75 15.38 7.73
CA ASN A 134 -19.68 16.40 8.77
C ASN A 134 -19.28 15.76 10.10
N ILE A 135 -18.43 16.45 10.87
CA ILE A 135 -18.07 16.05 12.22
C ILE A 135 -18.50 17.16 13.17
N ASN A 136 -19.45 16.83 14.03
CA ASN A 136 -19.98 17.76 15.02
C ASN A 136 -19.96 17.12 16.41
N ASN A 137 -19.36 17.80 17.38
CA ASN A 137 -19.18 17.32 18.76
C ASN A 137 -18.60 15.87 18.82
N SER A 138 -17.55 15.61 18.03
CA SER A 138 -16.87 14.30 17.92
C SER A 138 -17.78 13.17 17.38
N LYS A 139 -18.93 13.49 16.80
CA LYS A 139 -19.80 12.53 16.14
C LYS A 139 -19.70 12.70 14.62
N LEU A 140 -19.60 11.59 13.92
CA LEU A 140 -19.55 11.55 12.47
C LEU A 140 -20.98 11.51 11.90
N PHE A 141 -21.23 12.40 10.95
CA PHE A 141 -22.47 12.42 10.16
C PHE A 141 -22.13 12.18 8.70
N ILE A 142 -22.89 11.31 8.06
CA ILE A 142 -22.82 11.07 6.60
C ILE A 142 -24.20 11.32 6.04
N ASN A 143 -24.32 12.22 5.07
CA ASN A 143 -25.59 12.61 4.45
C ASN A 143 -26.64 13.03 5.48
N ASN A 144 -26.23 13.84 6.47
CA ASN A 144 -27.03 14.30 7.61
C ASN A 144 -27.50 13.21 8.58
N SER A 145 -27.12 11.95 8.37
CA SER A 145 -27.42 10.86 9.30
C SER A 145 -26.24 10.61 10.21
N ILE A 146 -26.48 10.45 11.52
CA ILE A 146 -25.43 10.09 12.46
C ILE A 146 -24.93 8.67 12.13
N VAL A 147 -23.62 8.53 12.00
CA VAL A 147 -23.02 7.21 11.96
C VAL A 147 -22.90 6.71 13.39
N ASP A 148 -23.76 5.77 13.76
CA ASP A 148 -23.73 5.18 15.09
C ASP A 148 -22.35 4.54 15.29
N ASN A 149 -21.66 4.87 16.39
CA ASN A 149 -20.37 4.31 16.78
C ASN A 149 -20.42 2.79 17.10
N LYS A 150 -21.52 2.13 16.86
CA LYS A 150 -21.67 0.68 16.77
C LYS A 150 -21.07 0.07 15.50
N LEU A 151 -20.57 0.88 14.56
CA LEU A 151 -19.57 0.41 13.64
C LEU A 151 -18.36 0.06 14.49
N ASP A 152 -18.34 -1.20 14.90
CA ASP A 152 -17.33 -1.80 15.71
C ASP A 152 -15.95 -1.24 15.39
N LEU A 153 -15.63 -0.15 16.06
CA LEU A 153 -14.29 0.24 16.36
C LEU A 153 -13.78 -0.80 17.39
N GLN A 154 -14.10 -2.06 17.16
CA GLN A 154 -13.49 -3.21 17.78
C GLN A 154 -12.20 -3.50 17.05
#